data_31e5ff96c9e5d6665a75f93c6aa42afc
#
_entry.id   31e5ff96c9e5d6665a75f93c6aa42afc
#
_cell.length_a   1.000
_cell.length_b   1.000
_cell.length_c   1.000
_cell.angle_alpha   90.00
_cell.angle_beta   90.00
_cell.angle_gamma   90.00
#
_symmetry.space_group_name_H-M   'P 1'
#
loop_
_entity.id
_entity.type
_entity.pdbx_description
1 polymer ?
#
loop_
_entity_poly.entity_id
_entity_poly.type
_entity_poly.pdbx_seq_one_letter_code
_entity_poly.pdbx_strand_id
1 'polypeptide(L)'
;SDGRMRDHGNAMVGARNPLAPPLVIEWDGETATATGTLGPAYEGPPHHVHGGIIAAVLDQVLGHVPAALGRPGMTAYLNTTYERPTPLGPVSVRARLVAQDGWKMTVTGELVLPDGEVSARAEGLFVVPRWARQYVGTPTGDAGDFEAPAQS
;
A
#
# COMPACT_ATOMS: atom_id res chain seq x y z
N SER A 1 3.27 19.27 10.06
CA SER A 1 2.98 18.71 8.75
C SER A 1 1.47 18.51 8.61
N ASP A 2 0.97 18.63 7.44
CA ASP A 2 -0.46 18.46 7.16
C ASP A 2 -0.87 17.00 7.01
N GLY A 3 0.01 16.05 7.32
CA GLY A 3 -0.22 14.62 7.15
C GLY A 3 -0.14 14.15 5.71
N ARG A 4 0.11 15.05 4.78
CA ARG A 4 0.21 14.69 3.36
C ARG A 4 1.65 14.31 3.04
N MET A 5 1.84 13.12 2.54
CA MET A 5 3.16 12.65 2.11
C MET A 5 3.20 12.59 0.58
N ARG A 6 4.34 13.02 0.04
CA ARG A 6 4.60 12.92 -1.39
C ARG A 6 5.80 12.02 -1.57
N ASP A 7 5.62 10.96 -2.31
CA ASP A 7 6.67 10.02 -2.61
C ASP A 7 7.23 10.31 -4.01
N HIS A 8 8.36 10.98 -4.04
CA HIS A 8 9.04 11.32 -5.30
C HIS A 8 9.97 10.19 -5.72
N GLY A 9 9.64 9.50 -6.74
CA GLY A 9 10.47 8.44 -7.30
C GLY A 9 9.91 7.04 -7.10
N ASN A 10 8.74 6.94 -6.49
CA ASN A 10 8.02 5.68 -6.40
C ASN A 10 7.34 5.38 -7.74
N ALA A 11 7.35 4.11 -8.16
CA ALA A 11 6.77 3.72 -9.44
C ALA A 11 5.26 3.88 -9.50
N MET A 12 4.56 3.79 -8.36
CA MET A 12 3.11 3.86 -8.30
C MET A 12 2.59 5.21 -7.82
N VAL A 13 3.37 5.92 -7.03
CA VAL A 13 3.02 7.24 -6.48
C VAL A 13 4.21 8.15 -6.71
N GLY A 14 4.02 9.16 -7.54
CA GLY A 14 5.08 10.12 -7.79
C GLY A 14 4.99 10.70 -9.19
N ALA A 15 5.36 11.97 -9.30
CA ALA A 15 5.27 12.72 -10.54
C ALA A 15 6.31 12.28 -11.58
N ARG A 16 7.33 11.53 -11.19
CA ARG A 16 8.43 11.14 -12.07
C ARG A 16 8.09 10.00 -13.02
N ASN A 17 7.12 9.17 -12.66
CA ASN A 17 6.74 8.05 -13.50
C ASN A 17 5.41 8.38 -14.19
N PRO A 18 5.42 8.61 -15.52
CA PRO A 18 4.18 8.97 -16.22
C PRO A 18 3.16 7.84 -16.27
N LEU A 19 3.57 6.60 -15.96
CA LEU A 19 2.66 5.45 -15.91
C LEU A 19 2.09 5.23 -14.50
N ALA A 20 2.59 5.92 -13.49
CA ALA A 20 2.07 5.80 -12.14
C ALA A 20 0.70 6.45 -12.03
N PRO A 21 -0.26 5.82 -11.35
CA PRO A 21 -1.55 6.45 -11.09
C PRO A 21 -1.37 7.74 -10.28
N PRO A 22 -2.12 8.81 -10.59
CA PRO A 22 -2.01 10.06 -9.83
C PRO A 22 -2.76 9.95 -8.50
N LEU A 23 -2.11 9.34 -7.51
CA LEU A 23 -2.68 9.16 -6.18
C LEU A 23 -2.15 10.20 -5.21
N VAL A 24 -3.04 10.68 -4.35
CA VAL A 24 -2.70 11.52 -3.20
C VAL A 24 -2.92 10.68 -1.95
N ILE A 25 -1.87 10.49 -1.16
CA ILE A 25 -1.92 9.69 0.05
C ILE A 25 -1.85 10.61 1.26
N GLU A 26 -2.76 10.41 2.19
CA GLU A 26 -2.81 11.14 3.45
C GLU A 26 -2.73 10.17 4.62
N TRP A 27 -2.03 10.57 5.68
CA TRP A 27 -1.86 9.78 6.89
C TRP A 27 -2.40 10.56 8.08
N ASP A 28 -3.31 9.95 8.86
CA ASP A 28 -3.93 10.61 10.02
C ASP A 28 -3.34 10.15 11.35
N GLY A 29 -2.27 9.34 11.33
CA GLY A 29 -1.67 8.72 12.51
C GLY A 29 -2.10 7.27 12.70
N GLU A 30 -3.12 6.83 12.01
CA GLU A 30 -3.67 5.46 12.14
C GLU A 30 -4.01 4.85 10.79
N THR A 31 -4.56 5.63 9.88
CA THR A 31 -5.03 5.15 8.57
C THR A 31 -4.36 5.92 7.46
N ALA A 32 -3.90 5.21 6.43
CA ALA A 32 -3.49 5.79 5.17
C ALA A 32 -4.69 5.80 4.22
N THR A 33 -5.00 6.95 3.65
CA THR A 33 -6.07 7.11 2.69
C THR A 33 -5.50 7.67 1.40
N ALA A 34 -5.74 6.98 0.29
CA ALA A 34 -5.31 7.43 -1.02
C ALA A 34 -6.53 7.72 -1.88
N THR A 35 -6.46 8.77 -2.67
CA THR A 35 -7.51 9.12 -3.64
C THR A 35 -6.87 9.40 -4.98
N GLY A 36 -7.59 9.06 -6.04
CA GLY A 36 -7.13 9.32 -7.39
C GLY A 36 -8.13 8.86 -8.42
N THR A 37 -7.76 9.00 -9.67
CA THR A 37 -8.58 8.57 -10.80
C THR A 37 -7.77 7.58 -11.65
N LEU A 38 -8.34 6.40 -11.87
CA LEU A 38 -7.74 5.38 -12.72
C LEU A 38 -8.41 5.46 -14.09
N GLY A 39 -7.76 6.17 -15.00
CA GLY A 39 -8.29 6.42 -16.33
C GLY A 39 -7.93 5.34 -17.36
N PRO A 40 -8.17 5.61 -18.65
CA PRO A 40 -8.02 4.60 -19.72
C PRO A 40 -6.62 3.99 -19.84
N ALA A 41 -5.56 4.67 -19.39
CA ALA A 41 -4.21 4.12 -19.42
C ALA A 41 -4.08 2.85 -18.57
N TYR A 42 -4.99 2.61 -17.64
CA TYR A 42 -4.98 1.48 -16.72
C TYR A 42 -6.05 0.44 -17.04
N GLU A 43 -6.65 0.57 -18.22
CA GLU A 43 -7.70 -0.35 -18.64
C GLU A 43 -7.17 -1.76 -18.90
N GLY A 44 -7.88 -2.76 -18.37
CA GLY A 44 -7.70 -4.16 -18.70
C GLY A 44 -8.90 -4.65 -19.48
N PRO A 45 -9.89 -5.27 -18.83
CA PRO A 45 -11.16 -5.55 -19.51
C PRO A 45 -11.84 -4.24 -19.93
N PRO A 46 -12.66 -4.24 -20.98
CA PRO A 46 -13.31 -3.01 -21.45
C PRO A 46 -13.99 -2.24 -20.31
N HIS A 47 -13.64 -0.95 -20.18
CA HIS A 47 -14.19 -0.02 -19.19
C HIS A 47 -13.82 -0.31 -17.74
N HIS A 48 -12.89 -1.24 -17.50
CA HIS A 48 -12.49 -1.64 -16.15
C HIS A 48 -10.98 -1.56 -15.98
N VAL A 49 -10.54 -1.36 -14.75
CA VAL A 49 -9.13 -1.28 -14.39
C VAL A 49 -8.51 -2.68 -14.46
N HIS A 50 -7.31 -2.76 -15.00
CA HIS A 50 -6.52 -3.99 -15.00
C HIS A 50 -6.25 -4.48 -13.59
N GLY A 51 -6.46 -5.79 -13.32
CA GLY A 51 -6.29 -6.37 -11.98
C GLY A 51 -4.90 -6.18 -11.40
N GLY A 52 -3.87 -6.24 -12.22
CA GLY A 52 -2.49 -5.99 -11.78
C GLY A 52 -2.27 -4.56 -11.31
N ILE A 53 -2.94 -3.59 -11.92
CA ILE A 53 -2.88 -2.19 -11.48
C ILE A 53 -3.56 -2.04 -10.12
N ILE A 54 -4.70 -2.71 -9.92
CA ILE A 54 -5.39 -2.70 -8.63
C ILE A 54 -4.47 -3.25 -7.54
N ALA A 55 -3.82 -4.39 -7.79
CA ALA A 55 -2.89 -4.98 -6.83
C ALA A 55 -1.71 -4.05 -6.54
N ALA A 56 -1.14 -3.41 -7.56
CA ALA A 56 -0.03 -2.48 -7.39
C ALA A 56 -0.43 -1.25 -6.58
N VAL A 57 -1.61 -0.71 -6.82
CA VAL A 57 -2.15 0.43 -6.06
C VAL A 57 -2.35 0.04 -4.60
N LEU A 58 -2.94 -1.13 -4.34
CA LEU A 58 -3.12 -1.62 -2.98
C LEU A 58 -1.77 -1.84 -2.28
N ASP A 59 -0.81 -2.48 -2.95
CA ASP A 59 0.52 -2.67 -2.38
C ASP A 59 1.17 -1.34 -2.00
N GLN A 60 1.06 -0.34 -2.85
CA GLN A 60 1.65 0.95 -2.60
C GLN A 60 1.04 1.65 -1.38
N VAL A 61 -0.28 1.62 -1.26
CA VAL A 61 -0.97 2.29 -0.15
C VAL A 61 -0.76 1.51 1.15
N LEU A 62 -0.83 0.17 1.10
CA LEU A 62 -0.57 -0.65 2.28
C LEU A 62 0.86 -0.45 2.77
N GLY A 63 1.84 -0.42 1.87
CA GLY A 63 3.24 -0.21 2.22
C GLY A 63 3.53 1.18 2.80
N HIS A 64 2.66 2.13 2.55
CA HIS A 64 2.77 3.46 3.12
C HIS A 64 2.57 3.46 4.64
N VAL A 65 1.78 2.52 5.17
CA VAL A 65 1.49 2.45 6.61
C VAL A 65 2.77 2.16 7.42
N PRO A 66 3.56 1.12 7.12
CA PRO A 66 4.84 0.92 7.82
C PRO A 66 5.78 2.12 7.68
N ALA A 67 5.86 2.72 6.49
CA ALA A 67 6.71 3.88 6.27
C ALA A 67 6.29 5.07 7.13
N ALA A 68 4.99 5.33 7.24
CA ALA A 68 4.45 6.41 8.06
C ALA A 68 4.71 6.17 9.55
N LEU A 69 4.82 4.91 9.96
CA LEU A 69 5.15 4.51 11.34
C LEU A 69 6.67 4.51 11.60
N GLY A 70 7.48 4.95 10.63
CA GLY A 70 8.93 5.00 10.77
C GLY A 70 9.62 3.66 10.55
N ARG A 71 8.93 2.67 10.00
CA ARG A 71 9.45 1.33 9.76
C ARG A 71 9.20 0.89 8.32
N PRO A 72 9.85 1.57 7.35
CA PRO A 72 9.66 1.20 5.95
C PRO A 72 10.09 -0.25 5.74
N GLY A 73 9.18 -1.05 5.24
CA GLY A 73 9.39 -2.46 5.02
C GLY A 73 9.23 -2.87 3.58
N MET A 74 9.79 -4.01 3.23
CA MET A 74 9.60 -4.62 1.93
C MET A 74 8.38 -5.54 1.99
N THR A 75 7.65 -5.61 0.89
CA THR A 75 6.51 -6.51 0.78
C THR A 75 7.00 -7.96 0.75
N ALA A 76 6.62 -8.73 1.77
CA ALA A 76 6.91 -10.15 1.80
C ALA A 76 5.84 -10.94 1.06
N TYR A 77 4.57 -10.56 1.23
CA TYR A 77 3.47 -11.05 0.42
C TYR A 77 2.35 -10.03 0.36
N LEU A 78 1.51 -10.16 -0.65
CA LEU A 78 0.29 -9.39 -0.80
C LEU A 78 -0.80 -10.33 -1.30
N ASN A 79 -1.86 -10.48 -0.52
CA ASN A 79 -3.04 -11.24 -0.90
C ASN A 79 -4.12 -10.28 -1.31
N THR A 80 -4.51 -10.31 -2.56
CA THR A 80 -5.55 -9.45 -3.11
C THR A 80 -6.77 -10.27 -3.46
N THR A 81 -7.94 -9.83 -2.99
CA THR A 81 -9.21 -10.43 -3.31
C THR A 81 -10.02 -9.42 -4.12
N TYR A 82 -10.48 -9.83 -5.28
CA TYR A 82 -11.29 -9.00 -6.17
C TYR A 82 -12.77 -9.32 -5.91
N GLU A 83 -13.45 -8.39 -5.26
CA GLU A 83 -14.87 -8.56 -4.90
C GLU A 83 -15.77 -8.34 -6.12
N ARG A 84 -15.40 -7.37 -6.95
CA ARG A 84 -16.10 -7.07 -8.18
C ARG A 84 -15.19 -6.26 -9.12
N PRO A 85 -15.52 -6.18 -10.42
CA PRO A 85 -14.76 -5.35 -11.34
C PRO A 85 -14.71 -3.88 -10.88
N THR A 86 -13.58 -3.24 -11.10
CA THR A 86 -13.38 -1.83 -10.76
C THR A 86 -13.54 -1.01 -12.04
N PRO A 87 -14.60 -0.20 -12.14
CA PRO A 87 -14.77 0.68 -13.30
C PRO A 87 -13.62 1.69 -13.39
N LEU A 88 -13.29 2.12 -14.60
CA LEU A 88 -12.41 3.26 -14.78
C LEU A 88 -13.05 4.48 -14.11
N GLY A 89 -12.25 5.31 -13.47
CA GLY A 89 -12.73 6.51 -12.81
C GLY A 89 -12.14 6.71 -11.43
N PRO A 90 -12.80 7.52 -10.60
CA PRO A 90 -12.33 7.83 -9.25
C PRO A 90 -12.33 6.59 -8.35
N VAL A 91 -11.28 6.49 -7.52
CA VAL A 91 -11.15 5.44 -6.51
C VAL A 91 -10.56 6.03 -5.24
N SER A 92 -10.80 5.36 -4.12
CA SER A 92 -10.07 5.62 -2.89
C SER A 92 -9.59 4.30 -2.31
N VAL A 93 -8.49 4.35 -1.56
CA VAL A 93 -7.95 3.18 -0.86
C VAL A 93 -7.74 3.58 0.59
N ARG A 94 -8.15 2.71 1.49
CA ARG A 94 -7.89 2.87 2.92
C ARG A 94 -7.05 1.70 3.39
N ALA A 95 -6.01 2.00 4.19
CA ALA A 95 -5.12 0.97 4.71
C ALA A 95 -4.78 1.25 6.17
N ARG A 96 -4.66 0.19 6.95
CA ARG A 96 -4.33 0.30 8.37
C ARG A 96 -3.51 -0.88 8.84
N LEU A 97 -2.72 -0.64 9.88
CA LEU A 97 -1.97 -1.69 10.55
C LEU A 97 -2.95 -2.59 11.32
N VAL A 98 -2.81 -3.89 11.17
CA VAL A 98 -3.60 -4.88 11.89
C VAL A 98 -2.78 -5.54 13.00
N ALA A 99 -1.51 -5.83 12.72
CA ALA A 99 -0.64 -6.49 13.69
C ALA A 99 0.81 -6.11 13.44
N GLN A 100 1.57 -6.07 14.51
CA GLN A 100 3.01 -5.89 14.45
C GLN A 100 3.65 -6.96 15.31
N ASP A 101 4.64 -7.65 14.74
CA ASP A 101 5.37 -8.72 15.40
C ASP A 101 6.85 -8.57 15.04
N GLY A 102 7.61 -7.95 15.95
CA GLY A 102 9.00 -7.63 15.69
C GLY A 102 9.17 -6.70 14.49
N TRP A 103 9.89 -7.16 13.49
CA TRP A 103 10.12 -6.41 12.25
C TRP A 103 9.06 -6.66 11.18
N LYS A 104 8.00 -7.42 11.53
CA LYS A 104 6.88 -7.71 10.64
C LYS A 104 5.69 -6.83 10.96
N MET A 105 5.03 -6.35 9.92
CA MET A 105 3.79 -5.62 10.06
C MET A 105 2.77 -6.17 9.08
N THR A 106 1.60 -6.53 9.60
CA THR A 106 0.47 -6.94 8.77
C THR A 106 -0.45 -5.74 8.57
N VAL A 107 -0.72 -5.42 7.34
CA VAL A 107 -1.53 -4.28 6.94
C VAL A 107 -2.68 -4.76 6.08
N THR A 108 -3.88 -4.25 6.33
CA THR A 108 -5.03 -4.52 5.48
C THR A 108 -5.50 -3.24 4.83
N GLY A 109 -6.15 -3.38 3.70
CA GLY A 109 -6.73 -2.26 3.02
C GLY A 109 -7.81 -2.66 2.03
N GLU A 110 -8.52 -1.66 1.56
CA GLU A 110 -9.60 -1.88 0.62
C GLU A 110 -9.68 -0.74 -0.38
N LEU A 111 -10.01 -1.08 -1.62
CA LEU A 111 -10.29 -0.12 -2.67
C LEU A 111 -11.79 0.13 -2.68
N VAL A 112 -12.15 1.40 -2.53
CA VAL A 112 -13.53 1.83 -2.37
C VAL A 112 -13.94 2.66 -3.58
N LEU A 113 -15.09 2.35 -4.14
CA LEU A 113 -15.67 3.05 -5.29
C LEU A 113 -16.48 4.27 -4.83
N PRO A 114 -16.82 5.19 -5.76
CA PRO A 114 -17.62 6.36 -5.39
C PRO A 114 -18.96 6.06 -4.74
N ASP A 115 -19.54 4.89 -5.02
CA ASP A 115 -20.80 4.48 -4.40
C ASP A 115 -20.63 3.92 -2.97
N GLY A 116 -19.37 3.87 -2.47
CA GLY A 116 -19.06 3.32 -1.17
C GLY A 116 -18.82 1.82 -1.14
N GLU A 117 -19.01 1.14 -2.26
CA GLU A 117 -18.77 -0.29 -2.35
C GLU A 117 -17.28 -0.61 -2.47
N VAL A 118 -16.88 -1.74 -1.90
CA VAL A 118 -15.51 -2.24 -1.99
C VAL A 118 -15.37 -3.11 -3.22
N SER A 119 -14.45 -2.79 -4.10
CA SER A 119 -14.18 -3.61 -5.29
C SER A 119 -13.04 -4.59 -5.09
N ALA A 120 -12.08 -4.27 -4.22
CA ALA A 120 -10.96 -5.16 -3.93
C ALA A 120 -10.48 -4.96 -2.50
N ARG A 121 -9.94 -6.03 -1.92
CA ARG A 121 -9.35 -6.03 -0.59
C ARG A 121 -7.95 -6.61 -0.67
N ALA A 122 -7.08 -6.19 0.22
CA ALA A 122 -5.74 -6.76 0.30
C ALA A 122 -5.29 -6.89 1.74
N GLU A 123 -4.47 -7.91 1.98
CA GLU A 123 -3.69 -8.07 3.19
C GLU A 123 -2.24 -8.23 2.76
N GLY A 124 -1.36 -7.44 3.35
CA GLY A 124 0.06 -7.49 3.06
C GLY A 124 0.89 -7.70 4.31
N LEU A 125 1.98 -8.45 4.17
CA LEU A 125 3.02 -8.54 5.18
C LEU A 125 4.22 -7.73 4.71
N PHE A 126 4.64 -6.80 5.55
CA PHE A 126 5.78 -5.92 5.29
C PHE A 126 6.85 -6.19 6.35
N VAL A 127 8.09 -6.34 5.90
CA VAL A 127 9.20 -6.71 6.76
C VAL A 127 10.33 -5.71 6.56
N VAL A 128 10.84 -5.16 7.68
CA VAL A 128 12.06 -4.36 7.62
C VAL A 128 13.23 -5.31 7.43
N PRO A 129 13.94 -5.24 6.30
CA PRO A 129 15.04 -6.16 6.06
C PRO A 129 16.20 -5.91 7.03
N ARG A 130 16.99 -6.95 7.29
CA ARG A 130 18.09 -6.88 8.26
C ARG A 130 19.03 -5.72 8.02
N TRP A 131 19.38 -5.48 6.76
CA TRP A 131 20.33 -4.44 6.40
C TRP A 131 19.81 -3.03 6.70
N ALA A 132 18.49 -2.86 6.81
CA ALA A 132 17.86 -1.57 7.08
C ALA A 132 17.54 -1.33 8.55
N ARG A 133 17.61 -2.36 9.41
CA ARG A 133 17.18 -2.27 10.81
C ARG A 133 18.00 -1.30 11.64
N GLN A 134 19.26 -1.09 11.28
CA GLN A 134 20.11 -0.12 11.96
C GLN A 134 19.64 1.33 11.76
N TYR A 135 18.84 1.59 10.75
CA TYR A 135 18.33 2.93 10.43
C TYR A 135 16.95 3.21 11.00
N VAL A 136 16.33 2.23 11.66
CA VAL A 136 15.00 2.35 12.27
C VAL A 136 15.09 1.94 13.73
N GLY A 137 14.18 2.48 14.53
CA GLY A 137 14.15 2.16 15.97
C GLY A 137 13.83 0.69 16.23
N THR A 138 14.18 0.20 17.43
CA THR A 138 13.85 -1.17 17.85
C THR A 138 12.35 -1.37 17.82
N PRO A 139 11.87 -2.52 17.32
CA PRO A 139 10.44 -2.82 17.35
C PRO A 139 9.92 -2.88 18.78
N THR A 140 8.73 -2.33 18.97
CA THR A 140 8.01 -2.52 20.21
C THR A 140 7.17 -3.79 20.05
N GLY A 141 7.43 -4.78 20.88
CA GLY A 141 6.72 -6.05 20.83
C GLY A 141 7.59 -7.16 21.39
N ASP A 142 6.97 -8.20 21.80
CA ASP A 142 7.58 -9.32 22.51
C ASP A 142 8.01 -10.46 21.57
N ALA A 143 8.05 -10.20 20.30
CA ALA A 143 8.38 -11.25 19.35
C ALA A 143 9.86 -11.22 19.00
N GLY A 144 10.45 -12.38 18.94
CA GLY A 144 11.80 -12.52 18.45
C GLY A 144 11.95 -11.97 17.03
N ASP A 145 13.15 -11.68 16.68
CA ASP A 145 13.45 -11.17 15.34
C ASP A 145 12.92 -12.07 14.26
N PHE A 146 12.07 -11.55 13.44
CA PHE A 146 11.69 -12.22 12.22
C PHE A 146 12.85 -12.10 11.23
N GLU A 147 13.37 -13.25 10.84
CA GLU A 147 14.36 -13.27 9.77
C GLU A 147 13.63 -13.32 8.44
N ALA A 148 13.71 -12.22 7.70
CA ALA A 148 13.30 -12.27 6.32
C ALA A 148 14.12 -13.33 5.58
N PRO A 149 13.54 -14.05 4.63
CA PRO A 149 14.30 -14.96 3.80
C PRO A 149 15.52 -14.23 3.23
N ALA A 150 16.65 -14.91 3.22
CA ALA A 150 17.85 -14.31 2.70
C ALA A 150 17.59 -13.83 1.27
N GLN A 151 17.72 -12.54 1.08
CA GLN A 151 17.68 -12.01 -0.26
C GLN A 151 19.05 -12.16 -0.85
N SER A 152 19.14 -13.03 -1.79
CA SER A 152 20.34 -13.17 -2.60
C SER A 152 20.48 -11.96 -3.52
#